data_69fc6b12b6aa650472b9e9ffae1d7c5d
#
_entry.id   69fc6b12b6aa650472b9e9ffae1d7c5d
#
_cell.length_a   1.000
_cell.length_b   1.000
_cell.length_c   1.000
_cell.angle_alpha   90.00
_cell.angle_beta   90.00
_cell.angle_gamma   90.00
#
_symmetry.space_group_name_H-M   'P 1'
#
loop_
_entity.id
_entity.type
_entity.pdbx_description
1 polymer ?
#
loop_
_entity_poly.entity_id
_entity_poly.type
_entity_poly.pdbx_seq_one_letter_code
_entity_poly.pdbx_strand_id
1 'polypeptide(L)'
;DSMNVLQNVLFPLEMFSNKTHRERLQRARFCLDRVGLTNAEGKMPSELSGGMQKRVAIARAIALAPRYLFCDEPNSGLDPISSRIIDSLISDITHDYNITTIVNTHDMSSVYNIGEQVLFIHEGRAEWTGSNRNIGASTNPHLCEFIRNSRI
;
A
#
# COMPACT_ATOMS: atom_id res chain seq x y z
N ASP A 1 9.92 -12.53 10.75
CA ASP A 1 11.28 -12.15 11.21
C ASP A 1 12.34 -13.21 10.91
N SER A 2 11.96 -14.46 10.58
CA SER A 2 12.89 -15.55 10.26
C SER A 2 13.27 -15.65 8.77
N MET A 3 12.67 -14.84 7.92
CA MET A 3 12.85 -14.85 6.46
C MET A 3 13.48 -13.54 5.99
N ASN A 4 14.44 -13.63 5.05
CA ASN A 4 14.97 -12.45 4.37
C ASN A 4 13.94 -11.85 3.40
N VAL A 5 14.27 -10.71 2.78
CA VAL A 5 13.40 -9.97 1.86
C VAL A 5 12.89 -10.86 0.72
N LEU A 6 13.78 -11.58 0.04
CA LEU A 6 13.41 -12.46 -1.08
C LEU A 6 12.48 -13.59 -0.62
N GLN A 7 12.79 -14.22 0.49
CA GLN A 7 11.97 -15.29 1.06
C GLN A 7 10.56 -14.78 1.46
N ASN A 8 10.46 -13.57 1.98
CA ASN A 8 9.16 -12.96 2.28
C ASN A 8 8.28 -12.83 1.04
N VAL A 9 8.84 -12.43 -0.11
CA VAL A 9 8.09 -12.28 -1.37
C VAL A 9 7.84 -13.64 -2.03
N LEU A 10 8.74 -14.61 -1.88
CA LEU A 10 8.58 -15.98 -2.36
C LEU A 10 7.49 -16.74 -1.62
N PHE A 11 7.32 -16.49 -0.33
CA PHE A 11 6.43 -17.26 0.54
C PHE A 11 5.01 -17.46 -0.03
N PRO A 12 4.25 -16.43 -0.45
CA PRO A 12 2.94 -16.65 -1.03
C PRO A 12 2.98 -17.43 -2.35
N LEU A 13 4.05 -17.28 -3.14
CA LEU A 13 4.22 -18.02 -4.39
C LEU A 13 4.47 -19.54 -4.12
N GLU A 14 5.19 -19.87 -3.07
CA GLU A 14 5.43 -21.25 -2.66
C GLU A 14 4.16 -21.92 -2.15
N MET A 15 3.36 -21.18 -1.38
CA MET A 15 2.14 -21.70 -0.76
C MET A 15 0.97 -21.83 -1.72
N PHE A 16 0.82 -20.92 -2.69
CA PHE A 16 -0.42 -20.75 -3.44
C PHE A 16 -0.26 -20.77 -4.96
N SER A 17 0.95 -21.02 -5.50
CA SER A 17 1.14 -21.13 -6.94
C SER A 17 1.69 -22.49 -7.37
N ASN A 18 1.23 -22.94 -8.55
CA ASN A 18 1.75 -24.17 -9.19
C ASN A 18 3.00 -23.91 -10.06
N LYS A 19 3.62 -22.74 -9.95
CA LYS A 19 4.81 -22.35 -10.70
C LYS A 19 6.02 -23.16 -10.26
N THR A 20 6.95 -23.39 -11.18
CA THR A 20 8.26 -23.97 -10.88
C THR A 20 9.06 -23.03 -9.97
N HIS A 21 10.05 -23.56 -9.27
CA HIS A 21 10.93 -22.75 -8.42
C HIS A 21 11.58 -21.59 -9.20
N ARG A 22 12.03 -21.83 -10.43
CA ARG A 22 12.61 -20.80 -11.30
C ARG A 22 11.63 -19.67 -11.60
N GLU A 23 10.38 -20.00 -11.94
CA GLU A 23 9.33 -19.00 -12.23
C GLU A 23 8.94 -18.20 -10.99
N ARG A 24 8.87 -18.86 -9.82
CA ARG A 24 8.61 -18.17 -8.53
C ARG A 24 9.72 -17.17 -8.21
N LEU A 25 10.98 -17.58 -8.38
CA LEU A 25 12.13 -16.73 -8.15
C LEU A 25 12.14 -15.52 -9.09
N GLN A 26 11.87 -15.73 -10.38
CA GLN A 26 11.75 -14.67 -11.36
C GLN A 26 10.62 -13.70 -11.00
N ARG A 27 9.46 -14.20 -10.59
CA ARG A 27 8.32 -13.39 -10.20
C ARG A 27 8.62 -12.59 -8.92
N ALA A 28 9.24 -13.19 -7.92
CA ALA A 28 9.60 -12.50 -6.69
C ALA A 28 10.58 -11.36 -6.95
N ARG A 29 11.61 -11.58 -7.77
CA ARG A 29 12.57 -10.54 -8.18
C ARG A 29 11.90 -9.42 -8.97
N PHE A 30 11.00 -9.75 -9.87
CA PHE A 30 10.20 -8.76 -10.58
C PHE A 30 9.39 -7.89 -9.59
N CYS A 31 8.76 -8.47 -8.57
CA CYS A 31 8.02 -7.71 -7.56
C CYS A 31 8.94 -6.81 -6.72
N LEU A 32 10.15 -7.28 -6.39
CA LEU A 32 11.15 -6.48 -5.68
C LEU A 32 11.68 -5.32 -6.53
N ASP A 33 11.87 -5.55 -7.82
CA ASP A 33 12.24 -4.49 -8.78
C ASP A 33 11.16 -3.40 -8.84
N ARG A 34 9.89 -3.80 -8.94
CA ARG A 34 8.74 -2.87 -8.98
C ARG A 34 8.65 -1.95 -7.75
N VAL A 35 9.14 -2.39 -6.62
CA VAL A 35 9.18 -1.58 -5.39
C VAL A 35 10.56 -0.96 -5.11
N GLY A 36 11.51 -1.05 -6.05
CA GLY A 36 12.84 -0.47 -5.94
C GLY A 36 13.72 -1.11 -4.87
N LEU A 37 13.65 -2.45 -4.70
CA LEU A 37 14.39 -3.19 -3.68
C LEU A 37 15.26 -4.32 -4.26
N THR A 38 15.75 -4.18 -5.49
CA THR A 38 16.60 -5.20 -6.16
C THR A 38 17.87 -5.55 -5.40
N ASN A 39 18.46 -4.61 -4.68
CA ASN A 39 19.71 -4.81 -3.94
C ASN A 39 19.50 -5.22 -2.47
N ALA A 40 18.27 -5.58 -2.08
CA ALA A 40 17.91 -5.90 -0.71
C ALA A 40 17.51 -7.36 -0.50
N GLU A 41 17.61 -8.22 -1.52
CA GLU A 41 17.11 -9.61 -1.51
C GLU A 41 17.56 -10.43 -0.28
N GLY A 42 18.83 -10.32 0.09
CA GLY A 42 19.42 -11.06 1.21
C GLY A 42 19.24 -10.43 2.58
N LYS A 43 18.76 -9.19 2.66
CA LYS A 43 18.62 -8.48 3.94
C LYS A 43 17.49 -9.06 4.79
N MET A 44 17.67 -9.00 6.09
CA MET A 44 16.61 -9.31 7.06
C MET A 44 15.70 -8.09 7.26
N PRO A 45 14.43 -8.27 7.65
CA PRO A 45 13.53 -7.15 7.96
C PRO A 45 14.09 -6.14 8.96
N SER A 46 14.86 -6.59 9.94
CA SER A 46 15.53 -5.76 10.94
C SER A 46 16.62 -4.83 10.39
N GLU A 47 17.12 -5.11 9.19
CA GLU A 47 18.14 -4.32 8.50
C GLU A 47 17.53 -3.27 7.55
N LEU A 48 16.21 -3.16 7.51
CA LEU A 48 15.47 -2.30 6.61
C LEU A 48 14.92 -1.07 7.35
N SER A 49 14.87 0.08 6.65
CA SER A 49 14.09 1.22 7.13
C SER A 49 12.58 0.89 7.11
N GLY A 50 11.78 1.65 7.87
CA GLY A 50 10.33 1.47 7.89
C GLY A 50 9.69 1.53 6.48
N GLY A 51 10.10 2.50 5.66
CA GLY A 51 9.65 2.60 4.27
C GLY A 51 10.07 1.41 3.40
N MET A 52 11.27 0.86 3.61
CA MET A 52 11.69 -0.37 2.92
C MET A 52 10.84 -1.57 3.35
N GLN A 53 10.53 -1.70 4.63
CA GLN A 53 9.66 -2.78 5.13
C GLN A 53 8.25 -2.72 4.51
N LYS A 54 7.65 -1.51 4.42
CA LYS A 54 6.37 -1.29 3.73
C LYS A 54 6.45 -1.68 2.25
N ARG A 55 7.53 -1.33 1.55
CA ARG A 55 7.74 -1.74 0.15
C ARG A 55 7.88 -3.25 -0.01
N VAL A 56 8.56 -3.95 0.90
CA VAL A 56 8.58 -5.43 0.91
C VAL A 56 7.18 -6.01 1.10
N ALA A 57 6.37 -5.43 2.00
CA ALA A 57 4.98 -5.86 2.21
C ALA A 57 4.13 -5.71 0.94
N ILE A 58 4.29 -4.61 0.21
CA ILE A 58 3.62 -4.38 -1.08
C ILE A 58 4.11 -5.41 -2.13
N ALA A 59 5.43 -5.63 -2.26
CA ALA A 59 5.98 -6.63 -3.18
C ALA A 59 5.42 -8.03 -2.92
N ARG A 60 5.32 -8.41 -1.63
CA ARG A 60 4.72 -9.67 -1.19
C ARG A 60 3.23 -9.74 -1.55
N ALA A 61 2.47 -8.66 -1.38
CA ALA A 61 1.05 -8.61 -1.66
C ALA A 61 0.75 -8.78 -3.16
N ILE A 62 1.58 -8.20 -4.04
CA ILE A 62 1.38 -8.27 -5.50
C ILE A 62 2.00 -9.53 -6.14
N ALA A 63 2.70 -10.37 -5.38
CA ALA A 63 3.40 -11.54 -5.91
C ALA A 63 2.47 -12.50 -6.68
N LEU A 64 1.27 -12.72 -6.16
CA LEU A 64 0.24 -13.59 -6.77
C LEU A 64 -0.60 -12.91 -7.85
N ALA A 65 -0.26 -11.67 -8.26
CA ALA A 65 -1.03 -10.89 -9.21
C ALA A 65 -2.54 -10.79 -8.83
N PRO A 66 -2.86 -10.24 -7.65
CA PRO A 66 -4.23 -10.17 -7.16
C PRO A 66 -5.08 -9.24 -8.02
N ARG A 67 -6.41 -9.42 -7.98
CA ARG A 67 -7.38 -8.45 -8.55
C ARG A 67 -7.72 -7.32 -7.59
N TYR A 68 -7.58 -7.58 -6.30
CA TYR A 68 -7.88 -6.65 -5.22
C TYR A 68 -6.70 -6.53 -4.28
N LEU A 69 -6.32 -5.32 -3.95
CA LEU A 69 -5.27 -5.02 -2.98
C LEU A 69 -5.90 -4.23 -1.81
N PHE A 70 -5.67 -4.72 -0.60
CA PHE A 70 -6.11 -4.05 0.63
C PHE A 70 -4.89 -3.55 1.38
N CYS A 71 -4.83 -2.25 1.62
CA CYS A 71 -3.77 -1.59 2.38
C CYS A 71 -4.38 -0.97 3.63
N ASP A 72 -3.93 -1.43 4.79
CA ASP A 72 -4.34 -0.88 6.08
C ASP A 72 -3.20 -0.05 6.63
N GLU A 73 -3.44 1.27 6.76
CA GLU A 73 -2.47 2.25 7.25
C GLU A 73 -1.07 2.09 6.62
N PRO A 74 -0.96 2.14 5.27
CA PRO A 74 0.32 1.84 4.60
C PRO A 74 1.44 2.80 4.99
N ASN A 75 1.10 4.03 5.36
CA ASN A 75 2.04 5.10 5.69
C ASN A 75 2.32 5.26 7.18
N SER A 76 1.67 4.46 8.03
CA SER A 76 1.82 4.57 9.49
C SER A 76 3.29 4.44 9.93
N GLY A 77 3.76 5.43 10.69
CA GLY A 77 5.11 5.47 11.25
C GLY A 77 6.20 5.92 10.26
N LEU A 78 5.83 6.45 9.09
CA LEU A 78 6.76 6.98 8.11
C LEU A 78 6.85 8.52 8.18
N ASP A 79 7.99 9.04 7.76
CA ASP A 79 8.15 10.46 7.50
C ASP A 79 7.39 10.90 6.23
N PRO A 80 7.10 12.20 6.04
CA PRO A 80 6.28 12.67 4.91
C PRO A 80 6.85 12.35 3.52
N ILE A 81 8.17 12.23 3.39
CA ILE A 81 8.81 11.91 2.10
C ILE A 81 8.61 10.43 1.80
N SER A 82 8.87 9.57 2.79
CA SER A 82 8.65 8.12 2.67
C SER A 82 7.18 7.79 2.42
N SER A 83 6.24 8.50 3.07
CA SER A 83 4.80 8.35 2.85
C SER A 83 4.39 8.63 1.40
N ARG A 84 4.89 9.72 0.81
CA ARG A 84 4.61 10.04 -0.61
C ARG A 84 5.14 8.97 -1.57
N ILE A 85 6.30 8.37 -1.26
CA ILE A 85 6.87 7.28 -2.07
C ILE A 85 5.94 6.06 -2.02
N ILE A 86 5.39 5.72 -0.85
CA ILE A 86 4.43 4.61 -0.70
C ILE A 86 3.13 4.92 -1.43
N ASP A 87 2.59 6.13 -1.31
CA ASP A 87 1.38 6.56 -2.03
C ASP A 87 1.57 6.44 -3.55
N SER A 88 2.64 7.01 -4.10
CA SER A 88 2.95 6.89 -5.53
C SER A 88 3.07 5.43 -5.96
N LEU A 89 3.76 4.61 -5.17
CA LEU A 89 3.93 3.19 -5.47
C LEU A 89 2.59 2.43 -5.49
N ILE A 90 1.70 2.70 -4.55
CA ILE A 90 0.35 2.10 -4.52
C ILE A 90 -0.44 2.54 -5.75
N SER A 91 -0.40 3.82 -6.11
CA SER A 91 -1.06 4.37 -7.29
C SER A 91 -0.54 3.73 -8.58
N ASP A 92 0.78 3.70 -8.77
CA ASP A 92 1.43 3.12 -9.95
C ASP A 92 1.07 1.63 -10.12
N ILE A 93 1.15 0.86 -9.03
CA ILE A 93 0.77 -0.56 -9.03
C ILE A 93 -0.71 -0.74 -9.38
N THR A 94 -1.59 0.09 -8.81
CA THR A 94 -3.03 0.05 -9.06
C THR A 94 -3.32 0.22 -10.55
N HIS A 95 -2.73 1.22 -11.18
CA HIS A 95 -2.95 1.52 -12.60
C HIS A 95 -2.25 0.52 -13.53
N ASP A 96 -0.96 0.24 -13.30
CA ASP A 96 -0.16 -0.61 -14.18
C ASP A 96 -0.68 -2.06 -14.25
N TYR A 97 -1.24 -2.55 -13.14
CA TYR A 97 -1.78 -3.92 -13.08
C TYR A 97 -3.29 -3.99 -13.19
N ASN A 98 -3.98 -2.85 -13.36
CA ASN A 98 -5.44 -2.76 -13.37
C ASN A 98 -6.08 -3.46 -12.16
N ILE A 99 -5.54 -3.15 -10.98
CA ILE A 99 -5.99 -3.70 -9.68
C ILE A 99 -7.02 -2.74 -9.07
N THR A 100 -8.02 -3.25 -8.39
CA THR A 100 -8.85 -2.44 -7.49
C THR A 100 -8.16 -2.39 -6.13
N THR A 101 -7.72 -1.20 -5.73
CA THR A 101 -7.04 -1.00 -4.43
C THR A 101 -7.96 -0.30 -3.45
N ILE A 102 -8.04 -0.84 -2.24
CA ILE A 102 -8.74 -0.23 -1.09
C ILE A 102 -7.68 0.13 -0.06
N VAL A 103 -7.58 1.42 0.24
CA VAL A 103 -6.67 1.94 1.26
C VAL A 103 -7.48 2.43 2.44
N ASN A 104 -7.28 1.82 3.60
CA ASN A 104 -7.79 2.33 4.87
C ASN A 104 -6.72 3.23 5.48
N THR A 105 -7.04 4.49 5.73
CA THR A 105 -6.10 5.46 6.31
C THR A 105 -6.82 6.62 6.99
N HIS A 106 -6.16 7.21 7.96
CA HIS A 106 -6.54 8.49 8.55
C HIS A 106 -5.68 9.67 8.02
N ASP A 107 -4.70 9.38 7.15
CA ASP A 107 -3.83 10.41 6.55
C ASP A 107 -4.54 11.10 5.38
N MET A 108 -4.98 12.32 5.61
CA MET A 108 -5.64 13.14 4.58
C MET A 108 -4.72 13.46 3.40
N SER A 109 -3.39 13.49 3.60
CA SER A 109 -2.45 13.68 2.51
C SER A 109 -2.54 12.54 1.50
N SER A 110 -2.59 11.29 1.97
CA SER A 110 -2.81 10.11 1.11
C SER A 110 -4.16 10.16 0.41
N VAL A 111 -5.24 10.54 1.14
CA VAL A 111 -6.57 10.68 0.52
C VAL A 111 -6.56 11.68 -0.64
N TYR A 112 -5.92 12.84 -0.48
CA TYR A 112 -5.81 13.83 -1.55
C TYR A 112 -4.91 13.39 -2.70
N ASN A 113 -3.82 12.65 -2.39
CA ASN A 113 -2.83 12.26 -3.39
C ASN A 113 -3.30 11.12 -4.29
N ILE A 114 -3.89 10.07 -3.71
CA ILE A 114 -4.20 8.83 -4.43
C ILE A 114 -5.67 8.38 -4.36
N GLY A 115 -6.50 9.04 -3.56
CA GLY A 115 -7.90 8.66 -3.38
C GLY A 115 -8.76 9.08 -4.56
N GLU A 116 -9.23 8.14 -5.40
CA GLU A 116 -10.17 8.41 -6.48
C GLU A 116 -11.62 8.42 -5.97
N GLN A 117 -12.01 7.38 -5.26
CA GLN A 117 -13.28 7.25 -4.55
C GLN A 117 -13.01 7.21 -3.06
N VAL A 118 -13.71 8.02 -2.31
CA VAL A 118 -13.52 8.16 -0.87
C VAL A 118 -14.79 7.82 -0.12
N LEU A 119 -14.66 6.94 0.85
CA LEU A 119 -15.71 6.60 1.81
C LEU A 119 -15.27 7.05 3.20
N PHE A 120 -16.02 7.97 3.80
CA PHE A 120 -15.80 8.37 5.19
C PHE A 120 -16.69 7.55 6.12
N ILE A 121 -16.04 6.86 7.07
CA ILE A 121 -16.70 6.03 8.07
C ILE A 121 -16.60 6.72 9.43
N HIS A 122 -17.74 6.89 10.08
CA HIS A 122 -17.83 7.43 11.44
C HIS A 122 -18.81 6.58 12.27
N GLU A 123 -18.42 6.21 13.47
CA GLU A 123 -19.21 5.32 14.37
C GLU A 123 -19.74 4.06 13.69
N GLY A 124 -18.91 3.44 12.85
CA GLY A 124 -19.24 2.20 12.11
C GLY A 124 -20.24 2.38 10.97
N ARG A 125 -20.53 3.61 10.54
CA ARG A 125 -21.44 3.93 9.44
C ARG A 125 -20.74 4.67 8.33
N ALA A 126 -21.15 4.41 7.08
CA ALA A 126 -20.74 5.18 5.91
C ALA A 126 -21.49 6.52 5.92
N GLU A 127 -20.86 7.58 6.38
CA GLU A 127 -21.50 8.89 6.50
C GLU A 127 -21.37 9.77 5.27
N TRP A 128 -20.30 9.58 4.51
CA TRP A 128 -20.08 10.36 3.30
C TRP A 128 -19.34 9.53 2.25
N THR A 129 -19.69 9.75 0.99
CA THR A 129 -19.01 9.18 -0.18
C THR A 129 -18.78 10.25 -1.23
N GLY A 130 -17.64 10.19 -1.89
CA GLY A 130 -17.28 11.14 -2.94
C GLY A 130 -15.91 10.85 -3.51
N SER A 131 -15.22 11.89 -3.96
CA SER A 131 -13.88 11.81 -4.49
C SER A 131 -12.91 12.71 -3.72
N ASN A 132 -11.60 12.53 -3.93
CA ASN A 132 -10.59 13.43 -3.41
C ASN A 132 -10.78 14.88 -3.89
N ARG A 133 -11.44 15.08 -5.05
CA ARG A 133 -11.68 16.43 -5.62
C ARG A 133 -12.78 17.20 -4.89
N ASN A 134 -13.77 16.50 -4.35
CA ASN A 134 -14.93 17.13 -3.71
C ASN A 134 -14.99 16.99 -2.18
N ILE A 135 -14.10 16.20 -1.59
CA ILE A 135 -14.05 15.96 -0.13
C ILE A 135 -13.89 17.28 0.66
N GLY A 136 -13.08 18.22 0.16
CA GLY A 136 -12.85 19.51 0.80
C GLY A 136 -14.05 20.48 0.75
N ALA A 137 -15.03 20.22 -0.14
CA ALA A 137 -16.28 20.98 -0.25
C ALA A 137 -17.45 20.31 0.47
N SER A 138 -17.20 19.24 1.23
CA SER A 138 -18.22 18.53 1.99
C SER A 138 -18.85 19.43 3.05
N THR A 139 -20.16 19.29 3.22
CA THR A 139 -20.93 19.91 4.31
C THR A 139 -21.21 18.95 5.47
N ASN A 140 -20.71 17.71 5.41
CA ASN A 140 -20.86 16.76 6.50
C ASN A 140 -20.05 17.24 7.72
N PRO A 141 -20.68 17.45 8.90
CA PRO A 141 -20.04 18.08 10.04
C PRO A 141 -18.89 17.23 10.60
N HIS A 142 -19.05 15.91 10.69
CA HIS A 142 -18.02 15.00 11.21
C HIS A 142 -16.81 14.92 10.27
N LEU A 143 -17.05 14.87 8.97
CA LEU A 143 -15.97 14.89 7.97
C LEU A 143 -15.22 16.22 8.00
N CYS A 144 -15.92 17.36 8.10
CA CYS A 144 -15.30 18.67 8.20
C CYS A 144 -14.43 18.81 9.46
N GLU A 145 -14.92 18.29 10.58
CA GLU A 145 -14.15 18.24 11.82
C GLU A 145 -12.92 17.37 11.70
N PHE A 146 -13.06 16.15 11.14
CA PHE A 146 -11.96 15.23 10.89
C PHE A 146 -10.87 15.87 10.03
N ILE A 147 -11.23 16.47 8.88
CA ILE A 147 -10.29 17.15 7.99
C ILE A 147 -9.56 18.29 8.72
N ARG A 148 -10.28 19.07 9.54
CA ARG A 148 -9.69 20.19 10.29
C ARG A 148 -8.66 19.72 11.28
N ASN A 149 -8.96 18.64 11.99
CA ASN A 149 -8.07 18.07 13.02
C ASN A 149 -6.87 17.29 12.40
N SER A 150 -7.00 16.84 11.17
CA SER A 150 -5.92 16.14 10.42
C SER A 150 -4.93 17.11 9.73
N ARG A 151 -5.21 18.40 9.72
CA ARG A 151 -4.31 19.44 9.22
C ARG A 151 -3.45 19.98 10.37
N ILE A 152 -2.40 19.25 10.70
CA ILE A 152 -1.33 19.71 11.58
C ILE A 152 -0.08 19.94 10.75
#